data_67f7a024c83359b5f1a9ac7b8d8e30a2
#
_entry.id   67f7a024c83359b5f1a9ac7b8d8e30a2
#
_cell.length_a   1.000
_cell.length_b   1.000
_cell.length_c   1.000
_cell.angle_alpha   90.00
_cell.angle_beta   90.00
_cell.angle_gamma   90.00
#
_symmetry.space_group_name_H-M   'P 1'
#
loop_
_entity.id
_entity.type
_entity.pdbx_description
1 polymer ?
#
loop_
_entity_poly.entity_id
_entity_poly.type
_entity_poly.pdbx_seq_one_letter_code
_entity_poly.pdbx_strand_id
1 'polypeptide(L)'
;MVILGTIDLRKKFKLPGQKPIEVLRGVNFSVKPGEKVAIIGRSGAGKSTLLNILGGLEKQTSGTVTRPKNIGFVFQQYHLMPELTVLENVLLPTMSAHFKKSAAAAGAATFLSPHPYACHLLEKVGLKDRMKHLPSELSGGEMQRVALARALVTSPELVLADEPTGNLDAWTGAGILKILTELSSDAAQKFALVMVTHSPEAAAICDRVLTLEDGLLK
;
A
#
# COMPACT_ATOMS: atom_id res chain seq x y z
N MET A 1 -16.30 -0.10 -14.12
CA MET A 1 -16.45 -0.45 -12.69
C MET A 1 -15.36 0.31 -11.93
N VAL A 2 -15.64 0.85 -10.73
CA VAL A 2 -14.69 1.57 -9.88
C VAL A 2 -14.39 0.66 -8.69
N ILE A 3 -13.09 0.50 -8.33
CA ILE A 3 -12.67 -0.32 -7.19
C ILE A 3 -12.46 0.53 -5.93
N LEU A 4 -12.02 1.77 -6.12
CA LEU A 4 -11.84 2.77 -5.07
C LEU A 4 -12.44 4.10 -5.54
N GLY A 5 -13.21 4.76 -4.67
CA GLY A 5 -13.81 6.06 -5.00
C GLY A 5 -14.01 6.94 -3.78
N THR A 6 -13.90 8.25 -3.98
CA THR A 6 -14.25 9.27 -2.97
C THR A 6 -15.16 10.32 -3.57
N ILE A 7 -16.10 10.82 -2.77
CA ILE A 7 -17.00 11.93 -3.14
C ILE A 7 -16.98 12.94 -2.00
N ASP A 8 -16.60 14.17 -2.32
CA ASP A 8 -16.47 15.33 -1.41
C ASP A 8 -15.73 14.98 -0.11
N LEU A 9 -14.63 14.23 -0.25
CA LEU A 9 -13.86 13.73 0.90
C LEU A 9 -13.18 14.90 1.61
N ARG A 10 -13.49 15.08 2.91
CA ARG A 10 -12.92 16.14 3.75
C ARG A 10 -12.30 15.56 5.02
N LYS A 11 -11.20 16.17 5.42
CA LYS A 11 -10.53 15.86 6.68
C LYS A 11 -10.12 17.12 7.41
N LYS A 12 -10.59 17.22 8.68
CA LYS A 12 -10.20 18.28 9.63
C LYS A 12 -9.63 17.62 10.88
N PHE A 13 -8.50 18.14 11.32
CA PHE A 13 -7.92 17.78 12.61
C PHE A 13 -8.22 18.89 13.63
N LYS A 14 -8.72 18.50 14.80
CA LYS A 14 -8.96 19.41 15.93
C LYS A 14 -7.82 19.24 16.93
N LEU A 15 -7.08 20.33 17.14
CA LEU A 15 -6.07 20.39 18.19
C LEU A 15 -6.63 21.19 19.38
N PRO A 16 -6.38 20.77 20.64
CA PRO A 16 -6.82 21.52 21.80
C PRO A 16 -6.32 22.97 21.75
N GLY A 17 -7.24 23.95 21.96
CA GLY A 17 -6.90 25.37 21.96
C GLY A 17 -6.57 26.01 20.60
N GLN A 18 -6.70 25.27 19.50
CA GLN A 18 -6.40 25.81 18.15
C GLN A 18 -7.61 25.71 17.23
N LYS A 19 -7.61 26.54 16.17
CA LYS A 19 -8.59 26.39 15.08
C LYS A 19 -8.38 25.07 14.36
N PRO A 20 -9.46 24.37 13.96
CA PRO A 20 -9.34 23.14 13.19
C PRO A 20 -8.54 23.35 11.90
N ILE A 21 -7.60 22.46 11.64
CA ILE A 21 -6.81 22.45 10.40
C ILE A 21 -7.53 21.56 9.39
N GLU A 22 -7.97 22.12 8.26
CA GLU A 22 -8.59 21.38 7.17
C GLU A 22 -7.52 20.93 6.19
N VAL A 23 -7.22 19.62 6.21
CA VAL A 23 -6.16 18.99 5.40
C VAL A 23 -6.70 18.55 4.03
N LEU A 24 -7.93 18.01 3.98
CA LEU A 24 -8.60 17.66 2.72
C LEU A 24 -9.90 18.44 2.61
N ARG A 25 -10.14 19.04 1.42
CA ARG A 25 -11.16 20.07 1.22
C ARG A 25 -12.22 19.71 0.17
N GLY A 26 -12.50 18.42 -0.02
CA GLY A 26 -13.49 17.94 -0.99
C GLY A 26 -12.85 17.16 -2.13
N VAL A 27 -12.06 16.16 -1.78
CA VAL A 27 -11.36 15.31 -2.76
C VAL A 27 -12.37 14.37 -3.44
N ASN A 28 -12.43 14.48 -4.79
CA ASN A 28 -13.14 13.55 -5.66
C ASN A 28 -12.12 12.74 -6.43
N PHE A 29 -12.19 11.41 -6.31
CA PHE A 29 -11.16 10.52 -6.81
C PHE A 29 -11.76 9.14 -7.13
N SER A 30 -11.28 8.50 -8.17
CA SER A 30 -11.69 7.13 -8.50
C SER A 30 -10.56 6.35 -9.15
N VAL A 31 -10.52 5.05 -8.88
CA VAL A 31 -9.55 4.10 -9.44
C VAL A 31 -10.30 2.91 -10.02
N LYS A 32 -9.88 2.46 -11.19
CA LYS A 32 -10.39 1.27 -11.85
C LYS A 32 -9.59 0.03 -11.43
N PRO A 33 -10.15 -1.20 -11.55
CA PRO A 33 -9.39 -2.42 -11.33
C PRO A 33 -8.13 -2.47 -12.19
N GLY A 34 -6.98 -2.74 -11.55
CA GLY A 34 -5.69 -2.82 -12.22
C GLY A 34 -5.08 -1.49 -12.67
N GLU A 35 -5.73 -0.35 -12.38
CA GLU A 35 -5.17 0.98 -12.66
C GLU A 35 -4.10 1.33 -11.63
N LYS A 36 -3.01 1.94 -12.10
CA LYS A 36 -1.92 2.49 -11.27
C LYS A 36 -2.01 4.01 -11.26
N VAL A 37 -2.18 4.60 -10.08
CA VAL A 37 -2.32 6.05 -9.91
C VAL A 37 -1.27 6.57 -8.94
N ALA A 38 -0.48 7.55 -9.37
CA ALA A 38 0.39 8.31 -8.50
C ALA A 38 -0.30 9.58 -8.00
N ILE A 39 -0.12 9.90 -6.73
CA ILE A 39 -0.53 11.17 -6.14
C ILE A 39 0.74 11.87 -5.67
N ILE A 40 1.04 12.98 -6.32
CA ILE A 40 2.19 13.83 -6.00
C ILE A 40 1.75 15.08 -5.25
N GLY A 41 2.69 15.82 -4.66
CA GLY A 41 2.41 17.07 -3.96
C GLY A 41 3.50 17.39 -2.94
N ARG A 42 3.50 18.65 -2.45
CA ARG A 42 4.47 19.10 -1.46
C ARG A 42 4.38 18.32 -0.16
N SER A 43 5.47 18.33 0.63
CA SER A 43 5.43 17.81 2.00
C SER A 43 4.35 18.57 2.79
N GLY A 44 3.58 17.85 3.61
CA GLY A 44 2.46 18.43 4.35
C GLY A 44 1.17 18.67 3.57
N ALA A 45 1.10 18.39 2.25
CA ALA A 45 -0.11 18.59 1.45
C ALA A 45 -1.29 17.66 1.83
N GLY A 46 -1.05 16.66 2.70
CA GLY A 46 -2.08 15.71 3.14
C GLY A 46 -2.08 14.37 2.41
N LYS A 47 -1.03 14.04 1.64
CA LYS A 47 -0.92 12.79 0.86
C LYS A 47 -1.07 11.54 1.72
N SER A 48 -0.28 11.40 2.79
CA SER A 48 -0.38 10.26 3.71
C SER A 48 -1.72 10.23 4.44
N THR A 49 -2.29 11.41 4.78
CA THR A 49 -3.65 11.51 5.35
C THR A 49 -4.69 10.95 4.38
N LEU A 50 -4.61 11.35 3.10
CA LEU A 50 -5.50 10.82 2.06
C LEU A 50 -5.34 9.30 1.95
N LEU A 51 -4.11 8.81 1.84
CA LEU A 51 -3.82 7.38 1.70
C LEU A 51 -4.34 6.57 2.90
N ASN A 52 -4.14 7.08 4.13
CA ASN A 52 -4.65 6.44 5.35
C ASN A 52 -6.19 6.37 5.38
N ILE A 53 -6.87 7.42 4.90
CA ILE A 53 -8.33 7.41 4.79
C ILE A 53 -8.78 6.41 3.72
N LEU A 54 -8.13 6.37 2.56
CA LEU A 54 -8.41 5.40 1.50
C LEU A 54 -8.23 3.96 2.01
N GLY A 55 -7.22 3.70 2.81
CA GLY A 55 -6.96 2.40 3.44
C GLY A 55 -7.82 2.07 4.66
N GLY A 56 -8.56 3.05 5.19
CA GLY A 56 -9.39 2.86 6.39
C GLY A 56 -8.63 2.90 7.71
N LEU A 57 -7.38 3.33 7.69
CA LEU A 57 -6.56 3.53 8.89
C LEU A 57 -6.94 4.84 9.61
N GLU A 58 -7.53 5.79 8.89
CA GLU A 58 -7.99 7.06 9.42
C GLU A 58 -9.44 7.32 8.95
N LYS A 59 -10.27 7.95 9.79
CA LYS A 59 -11.65 8.33 9.44
C LYS A 59 -11.69 9.72 8.80
N GLN A 60 -12.47 9.86 7.74
CA GLN A 60 -12.82 11.16 7.17
C GLN A 60 -13.70 11.98 8.13
N THR A 61 -13.67 13.32 7.99
CA THR A 61 -14.59 14.19 8.72
C THR A 61 -15.97 14.24 8.04
N SER A 62 -15.98 14.26 6.70
CA SER A 62 -17.21 14.20 5.88
C SER A 62 -16.90 13.66 4.49
N GLY A 63 -17.92 13.44 3.67
CA GLY A 63 -17.82 12.81 2.37
C GLY A 63 -17.88 11.27 2.48
N THR A 64 -17.77 10.60 1.33
CA THR A 64 -17.85 9.13 1.26
C THR A 64 -16.60 8.53 0.67
N VAL A 65 -16.26 7.32 1.13
CA VAL A 65 -15.17 6.49 0.58
C VAL A 65 -15.74 5.11 0.29
N THR A 66 -15.64 4.70 -0.98
CA THR A 66 -15.90 3.32 -1.42
C THR A 66 -14.58 2.63 -1.68
N ARG A 67 -14.36 1.46 -1.10
CA ARG A 67 -13.10 0.71 -1.22
C ARG A 67 -13.34 -0.79 -1.16
N PRO A 68 -12.44 -1.63 -1.71
CA PRO A 68 -12.51 -3.06 -1.57
C PRO A 68 -12.26 -3.48 -0.11
N LYS A 69 -12.62 -4.70 0.23
CA LYS A 69 -12.41 -5.24 1.58
C LYS A 69 -10.95 -5.66 1.82
N ASN A 70 -10.28 -6.11 0.77
CA ASN A 70 -8.92 -6.61 0.84
C ASN A 70 -7.95 -5.59 0.23
N ILE A 71 -7.20 -4.92 1.10
CA ILE A 71 -6.25 -3.85 0.74
C ILE A 71 -4.89 -4.21 1.31
N GLY A 72 -3.87 -4.19 0.45
CA GLY A 72 -2.47 -4.24 0.86
C GLY A 72 -1.94 -2.84 1.15
N PHE A 73 -1.07 -2.70 2.14
CA PHE A 73 -0.46 -1.42 2.50
C PHE A 73 1.06 -1.53 2.53
N VAL A 74 1.74 -0.65 1.80
CA VAL A 74 3.20 -0.48 1.82
C VAL A 74 3.49 0.89 2.42
N PHE A 75 4.15 0.92 3.57
CA PHE A 75 4.48 2.14 4.28
C PHE A 75 5.88 2.64 3.92
N GLN A 76 6.13 3.92 4.09
CA GLN A 76 7.46 4.53 3.95
C GLN A 76 8.45 3.95 4.97
N GLN A 77 8.03 3.77 6.22
CA GLN A 77 8.73 2.97 7.21
C GLN A 77 8.24 1.52 7.09
N TYR A 78 9.12 0.57 7.08
CA TYR A 78 8.83 -0.83 6.79
C TYR A 78 7.84 -1.48 7.77
N HIS A 79 7.79 -1.00 9.02
CA HIS A 79 6.94 -1.52 10.10
C HIS A 79 6.99 -3.04 10.21
N LEU A 80 8.20 -3.61 10.11
CA LEU A 80 8.42 -5.02 10.38
C LEU A 80 8.46 -5.24 11.89
N MET A 81 7.91 -6.36 12.34
CA MET A 81 8.02 -6.80 13.72
C MET A 81 9.44 -7.33 13.96
N PRO A 82 10.24 -6.70 14.82
CA PRO A 82 11.67 -7.04 14.95
C PRO A 82 11.93 -8.44 15.53
N GLU A 83 10.96 -8.99 16.27
CA GLU A 83 11.03 -10.32 16.88
C GLU A 83 10.60 -11.46 15.94
N LEU A 84 10.04 -11.12 14.78
CA LEU A 84 9.56 -12.08 13.80
C LEU A 84 10.53 -12.19 12.62
N THR A 85 10.70 -13.41 12.12
CA THR A 85 11.45 -13.67 10.90
C THR A 85 10.80 -12.99 9.68
N VAL A 86 11.53 -12.92 8.58
CA VAL A 86 11.03 -12.42 7.27
C VAL A 86 9.74 -13.11 6.89
N LEU A 87 9.71 -14.45 6.95
CA LEU A 87 8.52 -15.23 6.58
C LEU A 87 7.34 -14.95 7.50
N GLU A 88 7.57 -14.89 8.81
CA GLU A 88 6.53 -14.60 9.79
C GLU A 88 5.98 -13.19 9.63
N ASN A 89 6.82 -12.18 9.33
CA ASN A 89 6.37 -10.83 8.99
C ASN A 89 5.44 -10.82 7.77
N VAL A 90 5.76 -11.57 6.73
CA VAL A 90 4.91 -11.69 5.53
C VAL A 90 3.58 -12.35 5.86
N LEU A 91 3.55 -13.35 6.75
CA LEU A 91 2.35 -14.09 7.12
C LEU A 91 1.41 -13.33 8.06
N LEU A 92 1.85 -12.26 8.75
CA LEU A 92 1.03 -11.52 9.72
C LEU A 92 -0.39 -11.17 9.24
N PRO A 93 -0.60 -10.61 8.03
CA PRO A 93 -1.94 -10.24 7.58
C PRO A 93 -2.90 -11.44 7.46
N THR A 94 -2.36 -12.64 7.21
CA THR A 94 -3.16 -13.87 7.06
C THR A 94 -3.72 -14.39 8.39
N MET A 95 -3.17 -13.92 9.51
CA MET A 95 -3.61 -14.31 10.85
C MET A 95 -4.91 -13.60 11.27
N SER A 96 -5.31 -12.55 10.55
CA SER A 96 -6.51 -11.78 10.89
C SER A 96 -7.79 -12.63 10.73
N ALA A 97 -8.76 -12.43 11.63
CA ALA A 97 -10.07 -13.09 11.56
C ALA A 97 -10.82 -12.74 10.25
N HIS A 98 -10.61 -11.52 9.73
CA HIS A 98 -11.21 -11.07 8.48
C HIS A 98 -10.67 -11.87 7.28
N PHE A 99 -9.35 -12.07 7.19
CA PHE A 99 -8.75 -12.88 6.14
C PHE A 99 -9.25 -14.32 6.17
N LYS A 100 -9.25 -14.96 7.34
CA LYS A 100 -9.75 -16.34 7.51
C LYS A 100 -11.20 -16.49 7.04
N LYS A 101 -12.07 -15.53 7.35
CA LYS A 101 -13.48 -15.53 6.96
C LYS A 101 -13.66 -15.31 5.45
N SER A 102 -12.89 -14.40 4.84
CA SER A 102 -12.92 -14.16 3.39
C SER A 102 -12.39 -15.35 2.60
N ALA A 103 -11.31 -15.97 3.04
CA ALA A 103 -10.72 -17.15 2.44
C ALA A 103 -11.71 -18.33 2.42
N ALA A 104 -12.38 -18.58 3.54
CA ALA A 104 -13.40 -19.61 3.65
C ALA A 104 -14.60 -19.38 2.70
N ALA A 105 -15.03 -18.12 2.53
CA ALA A 105 -16.14 -17.76 1.67
C ALA A 105 -15.81 -17.84 0.16
N ALA A 106 -14.55 -17.64 -0.21
CA ALA A 106 -14.12 -17.63 -1.62
C ALA A 106 -13.88 -19.02 -2.20
N GLY A 107 -13.86 -20.08 -1.39
CA GLY A 107 -13.60 -21.47 -1.85
C GLY A 107 -12.24 -21.65 -2.53
N ALA A 108 -11.36 -20.66 -2.44
CA ALA A 108 -10.12 -20.62 -3.18
C ALA A 108 -9.04 -21.49 -2.52
N ALA A 109 -8.64 -22.54 -3.20
CA ALA A 109 -7.56 -23.46 -2.77
C ALA A 109 -6.26 -22.72 -2.43
N THR A 110 -5.99 -21.58 -3.06
CA THR A 110 -4.82 -20.71 -2.84
C THR A 110 -4.80 -20.10 -1.42
N PHE A 111 -5.97 -19.92 -0.80
CA PHE A 111 -6.08 -19.37 0.56
C PHE A 111 -6.00 -20.43 1.67
N LEU A 112 -6.06 -21.72 1.31
CA LEU A 112 -6.02 -22.80 2.29
C LEU A 112 -4.63 -23.02 2.91
N SER A 113 -3.58 -22.49 2.27
CA SER A 113 -2.21 -22.57 2.76
C SER A 113 -1.43 -21.29 2.45
N PRO A 114 -1.53 -20.24 3.29
CA PRO A 114 -0.84 -18.95 3.04
C PRO A 114 0.69 -19.10 3.07
N HIS A 115 1.23 -20.11 3.73
CA HIS A 115 2.66 -20.33 3.85
C HIS A 115 3.37 -20.61 2.51
N PRO A 116 2.94 -21.54 1.64
CA PRO A 116 3.56 -21.72 0.31
C PRO A 116 3.49 -20.46 -0.55
N TYR A 117 2.40 -19.72 -0.47
CA TYR A 117 2.24 -18.49 -1.22
C TYR A 117 3.17 -17.36 -0.70
N ALA A 118 3.34 -17.23 0.61
CA ALA A 118 4.32 -16.33 1.20
C ALA A 118 5.75 -16.66 0.75
N CYS A 119 6.12 -17.94 0.74
CA CYS A 119 7.42 -18.40 0.22
C CYS A 119 7.59 -18.02 -1.27
N HIS A 120 6.58 -18.26 -2.08
CA HIS A 120 6.59 -17.87 -3.51
C HIS A 120 6.76 -16.35 -3.70
N LEU A 121 6.05 -15.53 -2.93
CA LEU A 121 6.23 -14.07 -2.96
C LEU A 121 7.65 -13.67 -2.57
N LEU A 122 8.19 -14.26 -1.49
CA LEU A 122 9.57 -13.98 -1.05
C LEU A 122 10.61 -14.40 -2.11
N GLU A 123 10.37 -15.48 -2.83
CA GLU A 123 11.21 -15.87 -3.96
C GLU A 123 11.11 -14.84 -5.12
N LYS A 124 9.88 -14.39 -5.47
CA LYS A 124 9.66 -13.35 -6.50
C LYS A 124 10.35 -12.03 -6.17
N VAL A 125 10.40 -11.64 -4.90
CA VAL A 125 11.10 -10.42 -4.46
C VAL A 125 12.60 -10.65 -4.18
N GLY A 126 13.15 -11.84 -4.48
CA GLY A 126 14.57 -12.17 -4.34
C GLY A 126 15.04 -12.37 -2.89
N LEU A 127 14.17 -12.86 -2.01
CA LEU A 127 14.45 -13.09 -0.58
C LEU A 127 14.31 -14.56 -0.16
N LYS A 128 14.43 -15.50 -1.11
CA LYS A 128 14.33 -16.94 -0.84
C LYS A 128 15.24 -17.40 0.30
N ASP A 129 16.51 -16.97 0.27
CA ASP A 129 17.53 -17.39 1.24
C ASP A 129 17.49 -16.56 2.54
N ARG A 130 16.59 -15.59 2.64
CA ARG A 130 16.42 -14.68 3.79
C ARG A 130 15.20 -14.99 4.65
N MET A 131 14.40 -15.99 4.32
CA MET A 131 13.10 -16.25 4.98
C MET A 131 13.19 -16.45 6.50
N LYS A 132 14.31 -16.96 7.00
CA LYS A 132 14.55 -17.20 8.43
C LYS A 132 15.29 -16.09 9.15
N HIS A 133 15.73 -15.03 8.43
CA HIS A 133 16.43 -13.90 9.03
C HIS A 133 15.46 -13.01 9.78
N LEU A 134 15.99 -12.29 10.78
CA LEU A 134 15.28 -11.20 11.47
C LEU A 134 15.44 -9.87 10.70
N PRO A 135 14.56 -8.89 10.90
CA PRO A 135 14.68 -7.59 10.27
C PRO A 135 16.02 -6.88 10.53
N SER A 136 16.63 -7.09 11.70
CA SER A 136 17.94 -6.53 12.05
C SER A 136 19.11 -7.05 11.21
N GLU A 137 18.91 -8.14 10.48
CA GLU A 137 19.91 -8.76 9.60
C GLU A 137 19.75 -8.34 8.13
N LEU A 138 18.79 -7.44 7.84
CA LEU A 138 18.43 -7.02 6.48
C LEU A 138 18.88 -5.59 6.19
N SER A 139 19.24 -5.34 4.94
CA SER A 139 19.36 -3.99 4.39
C SER A 139 18.00 -3.30 4.26
N GLY A 140 17.99 -1.96 4.13
CA GLY A 140 16.76 -1.19 3.91
C GLY A 140 15.95 -1.67 2.70
N GLY A 141 16.64 -1.97 1.59
CA GLY A 141 15.98 -2.50 0.39
C GLY A 141 15.42 -3.91 0.58
N GLU A 142 16.07 -4.77 1.37
CA GLU A 142 15.52 -6.09 1.73
C GLU A 142 14.30 -5.93 2.63
N MET A 143 14.33 -5.06 3.63
CA MET A 143 13.16 -4.76 4.49
C MET A 143 11.98 -4.24 3.68
N GLN A 144 12.22 -3.39 2.67
CA GLN A 144 11.15 -2.90 1.79
C GLN A 144 10.56 -4.03 0.93
N ARG A 145 11.37 -4.95 0.43
CA ARG A 145 10.89 -6.14 -0.29
C ARG A 145 10.06 -7.07 0.60
N VAL A 146 10.41 -7.21 1.88
CA VAL A 146 9.57 -7.93 2.86
C VAL A 146 8.23 -7.21 3.05
N ALA A 147 8.23 -5.88 3.22
CA ALA A 147 7.00 -5.09 3.37
C ALA A 147 6.10 -5.21 2.13
N LEU A 148 6.68 -5.25 0.93
CA LEU A 148 5.95 -5.47 -0.33
C LEU A 148 5.33 -6.87 -0.39
N ALA A 149 6.09 -7.91 -0.08
CA ALA A 149 5.58 -9.29 -0.02
C ALA A 149 4.45 -9.42 1.02
N ARG A 150 4.60 -8.78 2.20
CA ARG A 150 3.58 -8.73 3.24
C ARG A 150 2.29 -8.06 2.76
N ALA A 151 2.39 -6.96 2.00
CA ALA A 151 1.22 -6.27 1.46
C ALA A 151 0.44 -7.14 0.46
N LEU A 152 1.12 -8.06 -0.23
CA LEU A 152 0.54 -8.87 -1.31
C LEU A 152 0.09 -10.27 -0.87
N VAL A 153 0.49 -10.74 0.32
CA VAL A 153 0.23 -12.14 0.75
C VAL A 153 -1.25 -12.51 0.83
N THR A 154 -2.12 -11.51 1.02
CA THR A 154 -3.59 -11.70 1.05
C THR A 154 -4.23 -11.62 -0.33
N SER A 155 -3.45 -11.51 -1.41
CA SER A 155 -3.94 -11.26 -2.79
C SER A 155 -4.92 -10.09 -2.85
N PRO A 156 -4.48 -8.86 -2.48
CA PRO A 156 -5.36 -7.71 -2.40
C PRO A 156 -5.84 -7.25 -3.78
N GLU A 157 -7.03 -6.68 -3.82
CA GLU A 157 -7.58 -6.02 -5.03
C GLU A 157 -6.97 -4.62 -5.24
N LEU A 158 -6.50 -4.01 -4.15
CA LEU A 158 -5.91 -2.67 -4.11
C LEU A 158 -4.65 -2.67 -3.24
N VAL A 159 -3.58 -2.08 -3.73
CA VAL A 159 -2.38 -1.76 -2.94
C VAL A 159 -2.25 -0.26 -2.78
N LEU A 160 -2.07 0.18 -1.54
CA LEU A 160 -1.77 1.56 -1.18
C LEU A 160 -0.31 1.66 -0.78
N ALA A 161 0.46 2.54 -1.41
CA ALA A 161 1.88 2.70 -1.15
C ALA A 161 2.21 4.15 -0.75
N ASP A 162 2.74 4.32 0.46
CA ASP A 162 3.20 5.61 0.97
C ASP A 162 4.72 5.70 0.81
N GLU A 163 5.19 6.52 -0.14
CA GLU A 163 6.61 6.76 -0.43
C GLU A 163 7.45 5.46 -0.46
N PRO A 164 7.10 4.46 -1.29
CA PRO A 164 7.69 3.11 -1.19
C PRO A 164 9.21 3.05 -1.46
N THR A 165 9.80 4.12 -1.95
CA THR A 165 11.25 4.25 -2.22
C THR A 165 11.90 5.39 -1.45
N GLY A 166 11.14 6.11 -0.59
CA GLY A 166 11.58 7.36 0.02
C GLY A 166 12.78 7.24 0.97
N ASN A 167 13.04 6.04 1.51
CA ASN A 167 14.16 5.77 2.44
C ASN A 167 15.30 4.98 1.78
N LEU A 168 15.31 4.88 0.44
CA LEU A 168 16.26 4.06 -0.32
C LEU A 168 17.13 4.95 -1.22
N ASP A 169 18.34 4.49 -1.50
CA ASP A 169 19.15 5.07 -2.58
C ASP A 169 18.49 4.82 -3.95
N ALA A 170 18.89 5.58 -4.95
CA ALA A 170 18.26 5.57 -6.28
C ALA A 170 18.29 4.18 -6.95
N TRP A 171 19.41 3.44 -6.81
CA TRP A 171 19.57 2.13 -7.43
C TRP A 171 18.65 1.09 -6.76
N THR A 172 18.64 1.04 -5.43
CA THR A 172 17.76 0.17 -4.65
C THR A 172 16.29 0.51 -4.90
N GLY A 173 15.95 1.81 -4.93
CA GLY A 173 14.61 2.31 -5.24
C GLY A 173 14.12 1.86 -6.62
N ALA A 174 14.95 1.97 -7.65
CA ALA A 174 14.62 1.48 -9.00
C ALA A 174 14.30 -0.03 -9.00
N GLY A 175 15.05 -0.83 -8.23
CA GLY A 175 14.77 -2.25 -8.04
C GLY A 175 13.40 -2.52 -7.43
N ILE A 176 12.98 -1.74 -6.42
CA ILE A 176 11.64 -1.83 -5.80
C ILE A 176 10.54 -1.48 -6.80
N LEU A 177 10.71 -0.39 -7.57
CA LEU A 177 9.72 0.03 -8.59
C LEU A 177 9.56 -1.02 -9.69
N LYS A 178 10.66 -1.65 -10.11
CA LYS A 178 10.64 -2.76 -11.08
C LYS A 178 9.83 -3.94 -10.54
N ILE A 179 10.11 -4.40 -9.31
CA ILE A 179 9.37 -5.49 -8.66
C ILE A 179 7.88 -5.14 -8.55
N LEU A 180 7.54 -3.92 -8.13
CA LEU A 180 6.15 -3.47 -8.00
C LEU A 180 5.43 -3.47 -9.35
N THR A 181 6.10 -3.06 -10.42
CA THR A 181 5.58 -3.07 -11.79
C THR A 181 5.34 -4.51 -12.28
N GLU A 182 6.31 -5.40 -12.10
CA GLU A 182 6.19 -6.81 -12.48
C GLU A 182 5.04 -7.50 -11.75
N LEU A 183 4.95 -7.32 -10.42
CA LEU A 183 3.89 -7.92 -9.62
C LEU A 183 2.49 -7.35 -9.94
N SER A 184 2.37 -6.05 -10.24
CA SER A 184 1.10 -5.43 -10.61
C SER A 184 0.61 -5.84 -12.00
N SER A 185 1.50 -6.28 -12.87
CA SER A 185 1.21 -6.71 -14.24
C SER A 185 0.97 -8.22 -14.36
N ASP A 186 1.23 -8.98 -13.30
CA ASP A 186 1.02 -10.44 -13.27
C ASP A 186 -0.47 -10.75 -13.39
N ALA A 187 -0.84 -11.45 -14.45
CA ALA A 187 -2.24 -11.80 -14.75
C ALA A 187 -2.90 -12.62 -13.62
N ALA A 188 -2.11 -13.38 -12.86
CA ALA A 188 -2.60 -14.19 -11.74
C ALA A 188 -2.88 -13.35 -10.48
N GLN A 189 -2.36 -12.11 -10.41
CA GLN A 189 -2.39 -11.29 -9.18
C GLN A 189 -2.64 -9.80 -9.46
N LYS A 190 -3.42 -9.49 -10.48
CA LYS A 190 -3.68 -8.11 -10.90
C LYS A 190 -4.36 -7.31 -9.80
N PHE A 191 -3.69 -6.28 -9.28
CA PHE A 191 -4.23 -5.34 -8.31
C PHE A 191 -4.20 -3.90 -8.84
N ALA A 192 -5.05 -3.04 -8.33
CA ALA A 192 -4.94 -1.60 -8.53
C ALA A 192 -3.89 -1.02 -7.56
N LEU A 193 -3.16 -0.01 -7.98
CA LEU A 193 -2.14 0.66 -7.16
C LEU A 193 -2.50 2.14 -6.99
N VAL A 194 -2.51 2.62 -5.74
CA VAL A 194 -2.45 4.05 -5.45
C VAL A 194 -1.18 4.33 -4.67
N MET A 195 -0.31 5.13 -5.24
CA MET A 195 0.97 5.46 -4.65
C MET A 195 1.07 6.96 -4.40
N VAL A 196 1.42 7.36 -3.19
CA VAL A 196 1.82 8.73 -2.92
C VAL A 196 3.35 8.80 -2.96
N THR A 197 3.88 9.81 -3.66
CA THR A 197 5.31 9.96 -3.82
C THR A 197 5.70 11.39 -4.19
N HIS A 198 6.95 11.73 -3.96
CA HIS A 198 7.61 12.92 -4.49
C HIS A 198 8.65 12.57 -5.57
N SER A 199 8.92 11.26 -5.82
CA SER A 199 9.85 10.80 -6.86
C SER A 199 9.19 10.80 -8.23
N PRO A 200 9.74 11.50 -9.23
CA PRO A 200 9.28 11.43 -10.63
C PRO A 200 9.38 10.02 -11.21
N GLU A 201 10.41 9.26 -10.84
CA GLU A 201 10.64 7.89 -11.30
C GLU A 201 9.53 6.96 -10.78
N ALA A 202 9.12 7.13 -9.51
CA ALA A 202 8.03 6.37 -8.94
C ALA A 202 6.69 6.75 -9.58
N ALA A 203 6.46 8.03 -9.88
CA ALA A 203 5.27 8.46 -10.57
C ALA A 203 5.19 7.94 -12.01
N ALA A 204 6.34 7.79 -12.68
CA ALA A 204 6.44 7.36 -14.09
C ALA A 204 5.97 5.91 -14.33
N ILE A 205 5.93 5.04 -13.32
CA ILE A 205 5.39 3.67 -13.45
C ILE A 205 3.86 3.60 -13.40
N CYS A 206 3.20 4.73 -13.13
CA CYS A 206 1.74 4.80 -12.99
C CYS A 206 1.07 5.25 -14.29
N ASP A 207 -0.16 4.78 -14.50
CA ASP A 207 -0.97 5.08 -15.69
C ASP A 207 -1.50 6.52 -15.65
N ARG A 208 -1.62 7.11 -14.44
CA ARG A 208 -2.13 8.46 -14.20
C ARG A 208 -1.43 9.09 -13.00
N VAL A 209 -1.12 10.37 -13.14
CA VAL A 209 -0.53 11.19 -12.07
C VAL A 209 -1.49 12.32 -11.71
N LEU A 210 -1.75 12.47 -10.42
CA LEU A 210 -2.60 13.54 -9.87
C LEU A 210 -1.78 14.34 -8.87
N THR A 211 -2.10 15.63 -8.74
CA THR A 211 -1.43 16.53 -7.79
C THR A 211 -2.36 16.86 -6.63
N LEU A 212 -1.93 16.61 -5.41
CA LEU A 212 -2.61 17.08 -4.20
C LEU A 212 -2.02 18.42 -3.78
N GLU A 213 -2.83 19.46 -3.89
CA GLU A 213 -2.47 20.84 -3.58
C GLU A 213 -3.61 21.53 -2.81
N ASP A 214 -3.29 22.22 -1.72
CA ASP A 214 -4.25 22.93 -0.86
C ASP A 214 -5.46 22.07 -0.43
N GLY A 215 -5.26 20.79 -0.25
CA GLY A 215 -6.29 19.84 0.15
C GLY A 215 -7.25 19.41 -0.98
N LEU A 216 -6.95 19.76 -2.22
CA LEU A 216 -7.68 19.39 -3.42
C LEU A 216 -6.82 18.52 -4.33
N LEU A 217 -7.44 17.55 -5.00
CA LEU A 217 -6.79 16.68 -5.97
C LEU A 217 -7.10 17.18 -7.38
N LYS A 218 -6.04 17.44 -8.15
CA LYS A 218 -6.09 17.95 -9.54
C LYS A 218 -5.48 16.95 -10.49
#